data_abfa13b67a6d1281fa7f1373e34ddf44
#
_entry.id   abfa13b67a6d1281fa7f1373e34ddf44
#
_cell.length_a   1.000
_cell.length_b   1.000
_cell.length_c   1.000
_cell.angle_alpha   90.00
_cell.angle_beta   90.00
_cell.angle_gamma   90.00
#
_symmetry.space_group_name_H-M   'P 1'
#
loop_
_entity.id
_entity.type
_entity.pdbx_description
1 polymer ?
#
loop_
_entity_poly.entity_id
_entity_poly.type
_entity_poly.pdbx_seq_one_letter_code
_entity_poly.pdbx_strand_id
1 'polypeptide(L)'
;HYKMEKYGYTAWYNKKRSIIAFEFFLANFTDTPSPHMSEMKLSMFDEYVNYRVNIKKNTSKEGINKTLVPLYLALDYGEKNGIVKKSVVAPILGNFLITRNTKYQSEPSEEEKTRYLTPEQMKYFYDYCKKVKSKNARIILDMFFFSYFACGLRLSDVITLEWKHIDFEKRLLSKVQVKTKRKAAVDI
;
A
#
# COMPACT_ATOMS: atom_id res chain seq x y z
N HIS A 1 -4.63 13.60 15.21
CA HIS A 1 -3.62 13.21 16.20
C HIS A 1 -3.80 11.78 16.71
N TYR A 2 -4.96 11.40 17.27
CA TYR A 2 -5.22 10.06 17.81
C TYR A 2 -4.86 8.88 16.88
N LYS A 3 -5.14 9.00 15.58
CA LYS A 3 -4.84 7.92 14.61
C LYS A 3 -3.37 7.87 14.17
N MET A 4 -2.64 8.97 14.30
CA MET A 4 -1.20 9.01 14.01
C MET A 4 -0.41 8.20 15.05
N GLU A 5 -0.75 8.37 16.32
CA GLU A 5 -0.13 7.63 17.43
C GLU A 5 -0.38 6.12 17.32
N LYS A 6 -1.62 5.74 16.99
CA LYS A 6 -2.01 4.33 16.89
C LYS A 6 -1.44 3.57 15.68
N TYR A 7 -1.31 4.22 14.52
CA TYR A 7 -1.00 3.53 13.26
C TYR A 7 0.36 3.91 12.67
N GLY A 8 1.06 4.86 13.25
CA GLY A 8 2.29 5.44 12.74
C GLY A 8 2.06 6.43 11.58
N TYR A 9 3.07 7.28 11.36
CA TYR A 9 2.98 8.41 10.42
C TYR A 9 2.61 8.00 8.98
N THR A 10 3.25 6.99 8.43
CA THR A 10 3.02 6.57 7.03
C THR A 10 1.59 6.08 6.81
N ALA A 11 1.05 5.28 7.73
CA ALA A 11 -0.32 4.79 7.63
C ALA A 11 -1.35 5.91 7.76
N TRP A 12 -1.12 6.85 8.68
CA TRP A 12 -1.93 8.06 8.83
C TRP A 12 -1.88 8.93 7.56
N TYR A 13 -0.68 9.19 7.04
CA TYR A 13 -0.49 10.00 5.84
C TYR A 13 -1.21 9.43 4.62
N ASN A 14 -1.12 8.12 4.39
CA ASN A 14 -1.83 7.46 3.30
C ASN A 14 -3.37 7.56 3.44
N LYS A 15 -3.89 7.44 4.66
CA LYS A 15 -5.31 7.63 4.93
C LYS A 15 -5.76 9.08 4.68
N LYS A 16 -4.97 10.05 5.12
CA LYS A 16 -5.21 11.48 4.86
C LYS A 16 -5.27 11.77 3.36
N ARG A 17 -4.33 11.24 2.58
CA ARG A 17 -4.32 11.40 1.11
C ARG A 17 -5.58 10.85 0.45
N SER A 18 -6.12 9.74 0.94
CA SER A 18 -7.36 9.17 0.40
C SER A 18 -8.56 10.07 0.66
N ILE A 19 -8.64 10.68 1.84
CA ILE A 19 -9.71 11.63 2.17
C ILE A 19 -9.59 12.86 1.29
N ILE A 20 -8.41 13.47 1.18
CA ILE A 20 -8.16 14.63 0.30
C ILE A 20 -8.51 14.32 -1.16
N ALA A 21 -8.22 13.12 -1.65
CA ALA A 21 -8.54 12.72 -3.01
C ALA A 21 -10.07 12.60 -3.23
N PHE A 22 -10.81 12.19 -2.22
CA PHE A 22 -12.26 12.15 -2.26
C PHE A 22 -12.87 13.56 -2.20
N GLU A 23 -12.40 14.41 -1.32
CA GLU A 23 -12.78 15.83 -1.24
C GLU A 23 -12.53 16.55 -2.57
N PHE A 24 -11.38 16.32 -3.19
CA PHE A 24 -11.08 16.85 -4.53
C PHE A 24 -12.09 16.37 -5.58
N PHE A 25 -12.47 15.08 -5.53
CA PHE A 25 -13.48 14.54 -6.43
C PHE A 25 -14.83 15.22 -6.22
N LEU A 26 -15.30 15.32 -4.99
CA LEU A 26 -16.57 15.99 -4.68
C LEU A 26 -16.58 17.44 -5.18
N ALA A 27 -15.50 18.19 -4.92
CA ALA A 27 -15.40 19.59 -5.30
C ALA A 27 -15.40 19.85 -6.82
N ASN A 28 -14.94 18.89 -7.64
CA ASN A 28 -14.72 19.12 -9.07
C ASN A 28 -15.62 18.29 -9.99
N PHE A 29 -16.29 17.27 -9.47
CA PHE A 29 -17.02 16.29 -10.30
C PHE A 29 -18.43 15.98 -9.80
N THR A 30 -18.91 16.70 -8.77
CA THR A 30 -20.28 16.54 -8.26
C THR A 30 -20.95 17.90 -8.02
N ASP A 31 -22.28 17.89 -7.97
CA ASP A 31 -23.06 19.09 -7.66
C ASP A 31 -23.03 19.45 -6.16
N THR A 32 -22.43 18.61 -5.33
CA THR A 32 -22.32 18.79 -3.88
C THR A 32 -20.83 18.81 -3.47
N PRO A 33 -20.14 19.94 -3.65
CA PRO A 33 -18.69 20.01 -3.54
C PRO A 33 -18.14 19.84 -2.11
N SER A 34 -18.96 20.08 -1.09
CA SER A 34 -18.56 19.95 0.32
C SER A 34 -19.73 19.49 1.18
N PRO A 35 -20.23 18.26 1.00
CA PRO A 35 -21.37 17.77 1.76
C PRO A 35 -21.00 17.57 3.23
N HIS A 36 -21.93 17.91 4.13
CA HIS A 36 -21.82 17.45 5.51
C HIS A 36 -21.88 15.91 5.56
N MET A 37 -21.32 15.33 6.61
CA MET A 37 -21.31 13.89 6.78
C MET A 37 -22.73 13.27 6.81
N SER A 38 -23.73 14.05 7.27
CA SER A 38 -25.14 13.68 7.27
C SER A 38 -25.79 13.68 5.89
N GLU A 39 -25.17 14.30 4.90
CA GLU A 39 -25.66 14.43 3.50
C GLU A 39 -25.01 13.40 2.58
N MET A 40 -24.06 12.62 3.08
CA MET A 40 -23.39 11.58 2.32
C MET A 40 -24.38 10.52 1.82
N LYS A 41 -24.26 10.17 0.54
CA LYS A 41 -25.10 9.17 -0.12
C LYS A 41 -24.23 8.08 -0.75
N LEU A 42 -24.77 6.88 -0.86
CA LEU A 42 -24.08 5.76 -1.53
C LEU A 42 -23.66 6.13 -2.97
N SER A 43 -24.53 6.85 -3.71
CA SER A 43 -24.25 7.28 -5.08
C SER A 43 -22.93 8.06 -5.21
N MET A 44 -22.58 8.90 -4.23
CA MET A 44 -21.30 9.65 -4.24
C MET A 44 -20.09 8.73 -4.23
N PHE A 45 -20.18 7.59 -3.55
CA PHE A 45 -19.11 6.57 -3.51
C PHE A 45 -19.05 5.78 -4.81
N ASP A 46 -20.20 5.45 -5.41
CA ASP A 46 -20.27 4.78 -6.70
C ASP A 46 -19.71 5.67 -7.82
N GLU A 47 -20.05 6.95 -7.82
CA GLU A 47 -19.50 7.95 -8.74
C GLU A 47 -17.99 8.12 -8.54
N TYR A 48 -17.51 8.11 -7.30
CA TYR A 48 -16.08 8.15 -7.02
C TYR A 48 -15.33 6.89 -7.54
N VAL A 49 -15.92 5.72 -7.37
CA VAL A 49 -15.36 4.49 -7.93
C VAL A 49 -15.29 4.58 -9.46
N ASN A 50 -16.36 5.03 -10.11
CA ASN A 50 -16.40 5.25 -11.56
C ASN A 50 -15.35 6.27 -12.02
N TYR A 51 -15.17 7.37 -11.29
CA TYR A 51 -14.12 8.35 -11.53
C TYR A 51 -12.72 7.71 -11.43
N ARG A 52 -12.49 6.89 -10.40
CA ARG A 52 -11.20 6.19 -10.21
C ARG A 52 -10.91 5.22 -11.34
N VAL A 53 -11.91 4.50 -11.82
CA VAL A 53 -11.76 3.53 -12.91
C VAL A 53 -11.61 4.23 -14.26
N ASN A 54 -12.52 5.13 -14.60
CA ASN A 54 -12.62 5.67 -15.95
C ASN A 54 -11.68 6.84 -16.21
N ILE A 55 -11.51 7.75 -15.24
CA ILE A 55 -10.70 8.96 -15.37
C ILE A 55 -9.27 8.71 -14.88
N LYS A 56 -9.09 8.13 -13.69
CA LYS A 56 -7.77 7.84 -13.14
C LYS A 56 -7.16 6.53 -13.62
N LYS A 57 -7.90 5.77 -14.44
CA LYS A 57 -7.46 4.48 -15.02
C LYS A 57 -6.97 3.48 -13.97
N ASN A 58 -7.51 3.56 -12.76
CA ASN A 58 -7.19 2.63 -11.69
C ASN A 58 -8.09 1.39 -11.81
N THR A 59 -7.60 0.35 -12.45
CA THR A 59 -8.34 -0.90 -12.67
C THR A 59 -8.17 -1.92 -11.53
N SER A 60 -7.23 -1.68 -10.62
CA SER A 60 -7.00 -2.56 -9.48
C SER A 60 -8.08 -2.37 -8.41
N LYS A 61 -8.92 -3.38 -8.21
CA LYS A 61 -9.92 -3.40 -7.13
C LYS A 61 -9.29 -3.20 -5.75
N GLU A 62 -8.14 -3.81 -5.50
CA GLU A 62 -7.40 -3.63 -4.26
C GLU A 62 -6.94 -2.18 -4.08
N GLY A 63 -6.47 -1.55 -5.15
CA GLY A 63 -6.08 -0.14 -5.17
C GLY A 63 -7.27 0.79 -4.85
N ILE A 64 -8.44 0.53 -5.45
CA ILE A 64 -9.67 1.29 -5.18
C ILE A 64 -10.09 1.08 -3.71
N ASN A 65 -10.17 -0.16 -3.24
CA ASN A 65 -10.53 -0.46 -1.86
C ASN A 65 -9.60 0.21 -0.83
N LYS A 66 -8.31 0.28 -1.10
CA LYS A 66 -7.35 1.01 -0.25
C LYS A 66 -7.68 2.51 -0.12
N THR A 67 -8.27 3.11 -1.16
CA THR A 67 -8.70 4.52 -1.10
C THR A 67 -10.04 4.70 -0.39
N LEU A 68 -10.92 3.71 -0.46
CA LEU A 68 -12.24 3.76 0.17
C LEU A 68 -12.20 3.46 1.68
N VAL A 69 -11.33 2.55 2.13
CA VAL A 69 -11.23 2.16 3.57
C VAL A 69 -11.11 3.36 4.53
N PRO A 70 -10.33 4.43 4.25
CA PRO A 70 -10.29 5.60 5.13
C PRO A 70 -11.61 6.36 5.24
N LEU A 71 -12.38 6.43 4.15
CA LEU A 71 -13.70 7.07 4.11
C LEU A 71 -14.69 6.26 4.95
N TYR A 72 -14.69 4.94 4.76
CA TYR A 72 -15.43 4.01 5.61
C TYR A 72 -15.14 4.22 7.10
N LEU A 73 -13.86 4.25 7.48
CA LEU A 73 -13.45 4.45 8.87
C LEU A 73 -13.88 5.82 9.43
N ALA A 74 -13.98 6.83 8.59
CA ALA A 74 -14.46 8.16 8.99
C ALA A 74 -15.96 8.14 9.27
N LEU A 75 -16.75 7.48 8.41
CA LEU A 75 -18.20 7.33 8.59
C LEU A 75 -18.54 6.48 9.81
N ASP A 76 -17.89 5.33 9.98
CA ASP A 76 -18.05 4.45 11.14
C ASP A 76 -17.71 5.19 12.45
N TYR A 77 -16.63 5.99 12.44
CA TYR A 77 -16.30 6.86 13.58
C TYR A 77 -17.37 7.92 13.83
N GLY A 78 -17.89 8.53 12.76
CA GLY A 78 -18.95 9.54 12.86
C GLY A 78 -20.24 8.98 13.47
N GLU A 79 -20.64 7.77 13.06
CA GLU A 79 -21.80 7.06 13.64
C GLU A 79 -21.58 6.75 15.14
N LYS A 80 -20.44 6.14 15.48
CA LYS A 80 -20.11 5.76 16.86
C LYS A 80 -20.02 6.93 17.83
N ASN A 81 -19.75 8.13 17.31
CA ASN A 81 -19.66 9.35 18.14
C ASN A 81 -20.90 10.25 18.01
N GLY A 82 -21.99 9.76 17.41
CA GLY A 82 -23.23 10.50 17.28
C GLY A 82 -23.19 11.72 16.33
N ILE A 83 -22.13 11.85 15.49
CA ILE A 83 -21.96 12.95 14.54
C ILE A 83 -22.90 12.75 13.34
N VAL A 84 -23.18 11.51 12.97
CA VAL A 84 -24.04 11.15 11.84
C VAL A 84 -24.97 9.99 12.24
N LYS A 85 -26.20 10.02 11.75
CA LYS A 85 -27.21 9.00 12.06
C LYS A 85 -26.88 7.67 11.36
N LYS A 86 -27.16 6.57 12.02
CA LYS A 86 -27.01 5.21 11.49
C LYS A 86 -27.76 5.01 10.16
N SER A 87 -28.94 5.62 10.01
CA SER A 87 -29.74 5.54 8.78
C SER A 87 -29.03 6.10 7.53
N VAL A 88 -28.11 7.06 7.71
CA VAL A 88 -27.28 7.61 6.63
C VAL A 88 -26.11 6.70 6.30
N VAL A 89 -25.48 6.15 7.34
CA VAL A 89 -24.21 5.42 7.21
C VAL A 89 -24.44 3.96 6.82
N ALA A 90 -25.47 3.32 7.32
CA ALA A 90 -25.73 1.89 7.11
C ALA A 90 -25.81 1.47 5.61
N PRO A 91 -26.50 2.20 4.72
CA PRO A 91 -26.53 1.87 3.29
C PRO A 91 -25.13 1.92 2.65
N ILE A 92 -24.31 2.90 3.05
CA ILE A 92 -22.96 3.09 2.53
C ILE A 92 -22.08 1.95 3.02
N LEU A 93 -22.10 1.66 4.31
CA LEU A 93 -21.28 0.62 4.93
C LEU A 93 -21.63 -0.79 4.43
N GLY A 94 -22.91 -1.09 4.24
CA GLY A 94 -23.37 -2.38 3.75
C GLY A 94 -22.85 -2.71 2.36
N ASN A 95 -22.96 -1.79 1.43
CA ASN A 95 -22.45 -1.96 0.06
C ASN A 95 -20.93 -1.94 -0.02
N PHE A 96 -20.29 -1.16 0.81
CA PHE A 96 -18.85 -1.07 0.90
C PHE A 96 -18.20 -2.39 1.35
N LEU A 97 -18.80 -3.10 2.30
CA LEU A 97 -18.34 -4.42 2.76
C LEU A 97 -18.43 -5.48 1.65
N ILE A 98 -19.45 -5.45 0.82
CA ILE A 98 -19.61 -6.36 -0.32
C ILE A 98 -18.48 -6.15 -1.34
N THR A 99 -18.12 -4.92 -1.64
CA THR A 99 -16.99 -4.60 -2.54
C THR A 99 -15.64 -5.10 -1.97
N ARG A 100 -15.48 -5.07 -0.66
CA ARG A 100 -14.28 -5.54 0.04
C ARG A 100 -14.15 -7.07 0.03
N ASN A 101 -15.27 -7.79 0.14
CA ASN A 101 -15.29 -9.25 0.26
C ASN A 101 -15.35 -9.98 -1.09
N THR A 102 -15.64 -9.30 -2.19
CA THR A 102 -15.51 -9.87 -3.52
C THR A 102 -14.02 -10.07 -3.83
N LYS A 103 -13.49 -11.22 -3.45
CA LYS A 103 -12.22 -11.74 -3.95
C LYS A 103 -12.39 -11.94 -5.45
N TYR A 104 -12.03 -10.95 -6.23
CA TYR A 104 -11.84 -11.15 -7.64
C TYR A 104 -10.51 -11.90 -7.79
N GLN A 105 -10.60 -13.19 -7.86
CA GLN A 105 -9.57 -14.02 -8.44
C GLN A 105 -9.75 -13.92 -9.96
N SER A 106 -9.19 -12.87 -10.57
CA SER A 106 -8.76 -13.03 -11.94
C SER A 106 -7.65 -14.07 -11.89
N GLU A 107 -7.80 -15.16 -12.59
CA GLU A 107 -6.65 -16.04 -12.80
C GLU A 107 -5.51 -15.16 -13.34
N PRO A 108 -4.29 -15.30 -12.79
CA PRO A 108 -3.17 -14.52 -13.28
C PRO A 108 -3.00 -14.81 -14.76
N SER A 109 -2.93 -13.78 -15.59
CA SER A 109 -2.57 -13.93 -17.00
C SER A 109 -1.23 -14.65 -17.12
N GLU A 110 -0.97 -15.29 -18.27
CA GLU A 110 0.34 -15.93 -18.50
C GLU A 110 1.51 -14.95 -18.28
N GLU A 111 1.31 -13.65 -18.59
CA GLU A 111 2.26 -12.58 -18.32
C GLU A 111 2.43 -12.28 -16.82
N GLU A 112 1.41 -12.51 -16.00
CA GLU A 112 1.50 -12.36 -14.54
C GLU A 112 2.19 -13.53 -13.85
N LYS A 113 2.25 -14.71 -14.50
CA LYS A 113 2.95 -15.89 -13.97
C LYS A 113 4.48 -15.74 -14.01
N THR A 114 5.02 -14.83 -14.81
CA THR A 114 6.46 -14.62 -15.00
C THR A 114 7.00 -13.34 -14.33
N ARG A 115 6.63 -13.09 -13.09
CA ARG A 115 7.12 -11.92 -12.32
C ARG A 115 8.50 -12.12 -11.68
N TYR A 116 9.30 -13.01 -12.21
CA TYR A 116 10.67 -13.24 -11.74
C TYR A 116 11.63 -13.24 -12.92
N LEU A 117 12.86 -12.82 -12.64
CA LEU A 117 13.93 -12.92 -13.63
C LEU A 117 14.45 -14.36 -13.69
N THR A 118 14.64 -14.89 -14.90
CA THR A 118 15.34 -16.17 -15.07
C THR A 118 16.81 -16.00 -14.64
N PRO A 119 17.55 -17.09 -14.34
CA PRO A 119 18.97 -17.02 -14.02
C PRO A 119 19.78 -16.27 -15.08
N GLU A 120 19.49 -16.47 -16.38
CA GLU A 120 20.14 -15.79 -17.50
C GLU A 120 19.83 -14.28 -17.51
N GLN A 121 18.58 -13.92 -17.29
CA GLN A 121 18.15 -12.53 -17.20
C GLN A 121 18.78 -11.85 -15.98
N MET A 122 18.88 -12.55 -14.84
CA MET A 122 19.53 -12.03 -13.64
C MET A 122 21.02 -11.80 -13.87
N LYS A 123 21.70 -12.73 -14.56
CA LYS A 123 23.11 -12.57 -14.93
C LYS A 123 23.30 -11.37 -15.87
N TYR A 124 22.47 -11.26 -16.89
CA TYR A 124 22.52 -10.11 -17.81
C TYR A 124 22.30 -8.78 -17.08
N PHE A 125 21.31 -8.74 -16.19
CA PHE A 125 21.02 -7.57 -15.37
C PHE A 125 22.21 -7.21 -14.45
N TYR A 126 22.81 -8.19 -13.80
CA TYR A 126 24.00 -7.99 -12.96
C TYR A 126 25.18 -7.40 -13.75
N ASP A 127 25.45 -7.95 -14.93
CA ASP A 127 26.55 -7.47 -15.80
C ASP A 127 26.27 -6.07 -16.36
N TYR A 128 25.00 -5.75 -16.66
CA TYR A 128 24.59 -4.39 -17.00
C TYR A 128 24.83 -3.42 -15.82
N CYS A 129 24.46 -3.80 -14.63
CA CYS A 129 24.60 -2.97 -13.44
C CYS A 129 26.06 -2.62 -13.11
N LYS A 130 27.03 -3.48 -13.44
CA LYS A 130 28.47 -3.19 -13.29
C LYS A 130 28.91 -1.98 -14.11
N LYS A 131 28.23 -1.67 -15.21
CA LYS A 131 28.56 -0.55 -16.11
C LYS A 131 28.00 0.78 -15.63
N VAL A 132 27.15 0.79 -14.60
CA VAL A 132 26.52 2.02 -14.07
C VAL A 132 27.57 2.87 -13.37
N LYS A 133 27.74 4.12 -13.86
CA LYS A 133 28.76 5.06 -13.35
C LYS A 133 28.27 5.91 -12.17
N SER A 134 26.94 6.14 -12.07
CA SER A 134 26.37 6.96 -10.99
C SER A 134 26.55 6.29 -9.63
N LYS A 135 27.22 6.98 -8.69
CA LYS A 135 27.46 6.49 -7.32
C LYS A 135 26.14 6.17 -6.60
N ASN A 136 25.14 7.04 -6.70
CA ASN A 136 23.84 6.81 -6.04
C ASN A 136 23.10 5.61 -6.63
N ALA A 137 23.13 5.46 -7.96
CA ALA A 137 22.53 4.31 -8.62
C ALA A 137 23.23 3.01 -8.21
N ARG A 138 24.57 3.01 -8.08
CA ARG A 138 25.32 1.85 -7.61
C ARG A 138 24.92 1.43 -6.21
N ILE A 139 24.79 2.37 -5.27
CA ILE A 139 24.34 2.07 -3.91
C ILE A 139 22.96 1.36 -3.93
N ILE A 140 22.03 1.86 -4.73
CA ILE A 140 20.69 1.26 -4.87
C ILE A 140 20.79 -0.16 -5.44
N LEU A 141 21.63 -0.37 -6.44
CA LEU A 141 21.84 -1.68 -7.06
C LEU A 141 22.52 -2.67 -6.09
N ASP A 142 23.53 -2.22 -5.34
CA ASP A 142 24.18 -3.04 -4.34
C ASP A 142 23.20 -3.46 -3.23
N MET A 143 22.34 -2.54 -2.80
CA MET A 143 21.26 -2.85 -1.84
C MET A 143 20.25 -3.84 -2.42
N PHE A 144 19.92 -3.74 -3.71
CA PHE A 144 19.03 -4.68 -4.40
C PHE A 144 19.65 -6.09 -4.43
N PHE A 145 20.90 -6.21 -4.88
CA PHE A 145 21.58 -7.51 -4.93
C PHE A 145 21.81 -8.10 -3.54
N PHE A 146 22.19 -7.27 -2.58
CA PHE A 146 22.28 -7.71 -1.20
C PHE A 146 20.92 -8.26 -0.70
N SER A 147 19.85 -7.52 -0.91
CA SER A 147 18.49 -7.98 -0.55
C SER A 147 18.14 -9.30 -1.22
N TYR A 148 18.47 -9.44 -2.50
CA TYR A 148 18.19 -10.65 -3.28
C TYR A 148 18.96 -11.87 -2.74
N PHE A 149 20.26 -11.75 -2.55
CA PHE A 149 21.11 -12.84 -2.03
C PHE A 149 20.86 -13.13 -0.54
N ALA A 150 20.40 -12.16 0.23
CA ALA A 150 19.98 -12.34 1.61
C ALA A 150 18.49 -12.78 1.73
N CYS A 151 18.03 -13.64 0.81
CA CYS A 151 16.68 -14.23 0.81
C CYS A 151 15.52 -13.25 0.86
N GLY A 152 15.66 -12.10 0.20
CA GLY A 152 14.56 -11.12 0.03
C GLY A 152 14.32 -10.24 1.24
N LEU A 153 15.36 -9.79 1.91
CA LEU A 153 15.24 -8.77 2.95
C LEU A 153 14.56 -7.51 2.39
N ARG A 154 13.64 -6.92 3.15
CA ARG A 154 13.01 -5.66 2.72
C ARG A 154 14.03 -4.53 2.71
N LEU A 155 13.84 -3.55 1.83
CA LEU A 155 14.70 -2.38 1.73
C LEU A 155 14.89 -1.68 3.10
N SER A 156 13.81 -1.55 3.89
CA SER A 156 13.88 -1.00 5.25
C SER A 156 14.80 -1.79 6.18
N ASP A 157 14.88 -3.10 5.99
CA ASP A 157 15.74 -3.96 6.82
C ASP A 157 17.19 -3.88 6.35
N VAL A 158 17.43 -3.74 5.05
CA VAL A 158 18.77 -3.53 4.47
C VAL A 158 19.36 -2.19 4.92
N ILE A 159 18.60 -1.08 4.80
CA ILE A 159 19.06 0.26 5.20
C ILE A 159 19.42 0.36 6.68
N THR A 160 18.73 -0.41 7.51
CA THR A 160 18.94 -0.41 8.97
C THR A 160 19.82 -1.57 9.45
N LEU A 161 20.55 -2.22 8.53
CA LEU A 161 21.48 -3.28 8.87
C LEU A 161 22.73 -2.69 9.56
N GLU A 162 23.21 -3.37 10.57
CA GLU A 162 24.40 -3.04 11.32
C GLU A 162 25.29 -4.28 11.43
N TRP A 163 26.58 -4.10 11.63
CA TRP A 163 27.53 -5.21 11.75
C TRP A 163 27.18 -6.19 12.86
N LYS A 164 26.57 -5.75 13.94
CA LYS A 164 26.06 -6.61 15.03
C LYS A 164 25.01 -7.63 14.60
N HIS A 165 24.41 -7.45 13.42
CA HIS A 165 23.42 -8.39 12.86
C HIS A 165 24.07 -9.52 12.07
N ILE A 166 25.40 -9.48 11.87
CA ILE A 166 26.16 -10.45 11.07
C ILE A 166 27.13 -11.21 11.98
N ASP A 167 26.94 -12.50 12.06
CA ASP A 167 27.88 -13.44 12.71
C ASP A 167 28.74 -14.08 11.60
N PHE A 168 29.96 -13.60 11.44
CA PHE A 168 30.88 -14.09 10.41
C PHE A 168 31.38 -15.50 10.67
N GLU A 169 31.49 -15.92 11.92
CA GLU A 169 31.94 -17.29 12.27
C GLU A 169 30.87 -18.30 11.89
N LYS A 170 29.61 -17.99 12.22
CA LYS A 170 28.45 -18.84 11.87
C LYS A 170 27.92 -18.59 10.48
N ARG A 171 28.47 -17.61 9.78
CA ARG A 171 27.96 -17.17 8.49
C ARG A 171 26.45 -16.89 8.51
N LEU A 172 25.98 -16.20 9.54
CA LEU A 172 24.56 -16.00 9.82
C LEU A 172 24.24 -14.50 9.91
N LEU A 173 23.26 -14.05 9.13
CA LEU A 173 22.64 -12.76 9.29
C LEU A 173 21.36 -12.91 10.12
N SER A 174 21.25 -12.21 11.25
CA SER A 174 20.11 -12.29 12.15
C SER A 174 19.62 -10.89 12.53
N LYS A 175 18.37 -10.56 12.16
CA LYS A 175 17.79 -9.24 12.39
C LYS A 175 16.31 -9.30 12.70
N VAL A 176 15.85 -8.44 13.62
CA VAL A 176 14.42 -8.19 13.80
C VAL A 176 13.95 -7.23 12.71
N GLN A 177 13.02 -7.68 11.89
CA GLN A 177 12.46 -6.92 10.77
C GLN A 177 11.71 -5.68 11.25
N VAL A 178 11.99 -4.53 10.62
CA VAL A 178 11.40 -3.24 10.99
C VAL A 178 9.86 -3.26 10.92
N LYS A 179 9.31 -3.84 9.84
CA LYS A 179 7.87 -3.83 9.57
C LYS A 179 7.07 -4.87 10.36
N THR A 180 7.57 -6.10 10.45
CA THR A 180 6.81 -7.23 11.01
C THR A 180 7.17 -7.54 12.44
N LYS A 181 8.27 -6.97 12.95
CA LYS A 181 8.86 -7.25 14.26
C LYS A 181 9.22 -8.74 14.46
N ARG A 182 9.31 -9.50 13.38
CA ARG A 182 9.74 -10.91 13.39
C ARG A 182 11.25 -11.00 13.20
N LYS A 183 11.88 -11.97 13.85
CA LYS A 183 13.29 -12.27 13.63
C LYS A 183 13.44 -12.96 12.27
N ALA A 184 14.30 -12.41 11.43
CA ALA A 184 14.79 -13.06 10.22
C ALA A 184 16.20 -13.58 10.49
N ALA A 185 16.48 -14.79 10.06
CA ALA A 185 17.80 -15.39 10.08
C ALA A 185 18.07 -15.98 8.69
N VAL A 186 19.23 -15.68 8.13
CA VAL A 186 19.62 -16.06 6.78
C VAL A 186 21.08 -16.48 6.81
N ASP A 187 21.38 -17.65 6.26
CA ASP A 187 22.76 -18.11 6.03
C ASP A 187 23.39 -17.29 4.89
N ILE A 188 24.62 -16.79 5.10
CA ILE A 188 25.35 -15.91 4.18
C ILE A 188 26.73 -16.43 3.80
#